data_ee7d7355dd595b7c2d2bb9664a0f0d2f
#
_entry.id   ee7d7355dd595b7c2d2bb9664a0f0d2f
#
_cell.length_a   1.000
_cell.length_b   1.000
_cell.length_c   1.000
_cell.angle_alpha   90.00
_cell.angle_beta   90.00
_cell.angle_gamma   90.00
#
_symmetry.space_group_name_H-M   'P 1'
#
loop_
_entity.id
_entity.type
_entity.pdbx_description
1 polymer ?
#
loop_
_entity_poly.entity_id
_entity_poly.type
_entity_poly.pdbx_seq_one_letter_code
_entity_poly.pdbx_strand_id
1 'polypeptide(L)'
;MRGTVDLIINGSFWLGTAAGALLSLVLLDEAIFAADVGWRIAFGLGALLGVGILLVRRYVPESPRWLFIHGRDEEAETLVTDIERQVSDETGQQLEEPRRSIKVRQRRAIGFGTVAKTVFKLYPKRTTLGLALFVGQAFLYNSVFFTYALVLDKFYGVGADQVGFYIFAFAIGNFAGPLLLGRFFDSVGRKPMIAGTYILSGALLAVTAFLFQSGTLNATTQTAAWCVIFFFASAGASSAYLTVSEIFPMETRAMAISFFYAVGTAIGGITGPLLFGRLIEAGGETNVMYGYLLGAVLMIGAGVVEIFLGVEAAQQQLEDIAKPLTAEDAETGEGDLDLEKLGGEEAAPIESDGGRFERQPGDRPAERTGGES
;
A
#
# COMPACT_ATOMS: atom_id res chain seq x y z
N MET A 1 15.89 1.33 -2.91
CA MET A 1 15.45 0.35 -1.88
C MET A 1 14.05 0.58 -1.30
N ARG A 2 13.51 1.82 -1.27
CA ARG A 2 12.15 2.09 -0.72
C ARG A 2 11.08 1.20 -1.34
N GLY A 3 11.07 1.07 -2.67
CA GLY A 3 10.08 0.26 -3.37
C GLY A 3 10.15 -1.21 -2.98
N THR A 4 11.33 -1.79 -2.96
CA THR A 4 11.52 -3.18 -2.54
C THR A 4 10.96 -3.44 -1.14
N VAL A 5 11.28 -2.57 -0.18
CA VAL A 5 10.85 -2.72 1.22
C VAL A 5 9.33 -2.57 1.33
N ASP A 6 8.75 -1.53 0.71
CA ASP A 6 7.33 -1.27 0.75
C ASP A 6 6.50 -2.41 0.12
N LEU A 7 6.93 -2.90 -1.05
CA LEU A 7 6.26 -4.02 -1.71
C LEU A 7 6.32 -5.32 -0.89
N ILE A 8 7.46 -5.60 -0.24
CA ILE A 8 7.60 -6.79 0.63
C ILE A 8 6.69 -6.66 1.86
N ILE A 9 6.66 -5.49 2.50
CA ILE A 9 5.79 -5.24 3.65
C ILE A 9 4.33 -5.42 3.27
N ASN A 10 3.87 -4.79 2.19
CA ASN A 10 2.51 -4.98 1.68
C ASN A 10 2.24 -6.44 1.29
N GLY A 11 3.18 -7.08 0.60
CA GLY A 11 3.08 -8.47 0.20
C GLY A 11 2.99 -9.46 1.38
N SER A 12 3.53 -9.10 2.55
CA SER A 12 3.49 -9.96 3.75
C SER A 12 2.06 -10.26 4.24
N PHE A 13 1.07 -9.45 3.85
CA PHE A 13 -0.35 -9.76 4.03
C PHE A 13 -0.70 -11.17 3.52
N TRP A 14 -0.10 -11.58 2.40
CA TRP A 14 -0.36 -12.88 1.80
C TRP A 14 0.25 -14.05 2.55
N LEU A 15 1.32 -13.82 3.33
CA LEU A 15 1.82 -14.83 4.27
C LEU A 15 0.80 -15.10 5.38
N GLY A 16 0.16 -14.03 5.89
CA GLY A 16 -0.96 -14.17 6.83
C GLY A 16 -2.13 -14.93 6.22
N THR A 17 -2.48 -14.63 4.96
CA THR A 17 -3.53 -15.35 4.23
C THR A 17 -3.17 -16.82 4.03
N ALA A 18 -1.93 -17.14 3.68
CA ALA A 18 -1.47 -18.52 3.55
C ALA A 18 -1.55 -19.28 4.88
N ALA A 19 -1.09 -18.66 5.97
CA ALA A 19 -1.21 -19.24 7.31
C ALA A 19 -2.67 -19.46 7.72
N GLY A 20 -3.54 -18.49 7.45
CA GLY A 20 -4.99 -18.61 7.69
C GLY A 20 -5.63 -19.72 6.87
N ALA A 21 -5.24 -19.89 5.60
CA ALA A 21 -5.72 -20.97 4.75
C ALA A 21 -5.32 -22.34 5.26
N LEU A 22 -4.06 -22.51 5.70
CA LEU A 22 -3.62 -23.78 6.33
C LEU A 22 -4.35 -24.03 7.65
N LEU A 23 -4.53 -23.00 8.46
CA LEU A 23 -5.23 -23.10 9.73
C LEU A 23 -6.70 -23.49 9.52
N SER A 24 -7.34 -23.00 8.44
CA SER A 24 -8.73 -23.33 8.13
C SER A 24 -8.92 -24.81 7.81
N LEU A 25 -7.93 -25.50 7.21
CA LEU A 25 -7.98 -26.93 6.94
C LEU A 25 -8.11 -27.78 8.22
N VAL A 26 -7.56 -27.26 9.34
CA VAL A 26 -7.64 -27.93 10.64
C VAL A 26 -8.87 -27.49 11.41
N LEU A 27 -9.15 -26.18 11.44
CA LEU A 27 -10.22 -25.63 12.27
C LEU A 27 -11.62 -25.88 11.70
N LEU A 28 -11.75 -26.01 10.38
CA LEU A 28 -13.03 -26.29 9.74
C LEU A 28 -13.26 -27.80 9.45
N ASP A 29 -12.34 -28.64 9.87
CA ASP A 29 -12.51 -30.10 9.78
C ASP A 29 -13.48 -30.58 10.87
N GLU A 30 -14.64 -31.06 10.47
CA GLU A 30 -15.69 -31.57 11.37
C GLU A 30 -15.28 -32.83 12.13
N ALA A 31 -14.22 -33.52 11.69
CA ALA A 31 -13.65 -34.63 12.44
C ALA A 31 -12.86 -34.16 13.67
N ILE A 32 -12.40 -32.90 13.68
CA ILE A 32 -11.57 -32.33 14.76
C ILE A 32 -12.40 -31.38 15.62
N PHE A 33 -13.18 -30.50 15.01
CA PHE A 33 -13.99 -29.49 15.68
C PHE A 33 -15.44 -29.56 15.20
N ALA A 34 -16.40 -29.33 16.13
CA ALA A 34 -17.79 -29.19 15.72
C ALA A 34 -17.97 -28.00 14.74
N ALA A 35 -18.87 -28.14 13.78
CA ALA A 35 -19.08 -27.18 12.67
C ALA A 35 -19.29 -25.73 13.14
N ASP A 36 -19.84 -25.53 14.34
CA ASP A 36 -20.10 -24.22 14.94
C ASP A 36 -18.96 -23.68 15.80
N VAL A 37 -17.88 -24.45 16.07
CA VAL A 37 -16.78 -24.08 16.96
C VAL A 37 -15.53 -23.62 16.18
N GLY A 38 -15.15 -24.33 15.12
CA GLY A 38 -13.86 -24.11 14.43
C GLY A 38 -13.70 -22.68 13.92
N TRP A 39 -14.69 -22.12 13.23
CA TRP A 39 -14.62 -20.76 12.73
C TRP A 39 -14.55 -19.71 13.86
N ARG A 40 -15.18 -19.97 15.03
CA ARG A 40 -15.11 -19.07 16.20
C ARG A 40 -13.71 -19.04 16.78
N ILE A 41 -13.02 -20.19 16.81
CA ILE A 41 -11.62 -20.26 17.22
C ILE A 41 -10.74 -19.45 16.26
N ALA A 42 -10.95 -19.56 14.94
CA ALA A 42 -10.21 -18.79 13.94
C ALA A 42 -10.34 -17.27 14.17
N PHE A 43 -11.56 -16.78 14.41
CA PHE A 43 -11.79 -15.36 14.75
C PHE A 43 -11.16 -14.98 16.10
N GLY A 44 -11.24 -15.85 17.11
CA GLY A 44 -10.62 -15.65 18.41
C GLY A 44 -9.10 -15.50 18.31
N LEU A 45 -8.45 -16.34 17.52
CA LEU A 45 -7.01 -16.23 17.23
C LEU A 45 -6.67 -14.91 16.51
N GLY A 46 -7.48 -14.51 15.54
CA GLY A 46 -7.32 -13.21 14.88
C GLY A 46 -7.43 -12.04 15.85
N ALA A 47 -8.40 -12.08 16.78
CA ALA A 47 -8.54 -11.07 17.82
C ALA A 47 -7.33 -11.03 18.77
N LEU A 48 -6.81 -12.20 19.17
CA LEU A 48 -5.61 -12.31 20.00
C LEU A 48 -4.38 -11.71 19.33
N LEU A 49 -4.17 -12.00 18.04
CA LEU A 49 -3.12 -11.39 17.24
C LEU A 49 -3.29 -9.87 17.15
N GLY A 50 -4.52 -9.37 16.99
CA GLY A 50 -4.83 -7.94 17.00
C GLY A 50 -4.41 -7.26 18.31
N VAL A 51 -4.66 -7.90 19.45
CA VAL A 51 -4.17 -7.41 20.76
C VAL A 51 -2.65 -7.42 20.80
N GLY A 52 -2.00 -8.46 20.25
CA GLY A 52 -0.54 -8.55 20.14
C GLY A 52 0.07 -7.36 19.38
N ILE A 53 -0.57 -6.90 18.32
CA ILE A 53 -0.13 -5.72 17.54
C ILE A 53 -0.10 -4.46 18.41
N LEU A 54 -1.09 -4.28 19.31
CA LEU A 54 -1.11 -3.12 20.23
C LEU A 54 0.09 -3.11 21.17
N LEU A 55 0.57 -4.29 21.56
CA LEU A 55 1.78 -4.41 22.39
C LEU A 55 3.05 -4.06 21.60
N VAL A 56 3.16 -4.57 20.38
CA VAL A 56 4.31 -4.29 19.49
C VAL A 56 4.41 -2.81 19.14
N ARG A 57 3.26 -2.13 18.94
CA ARG A 57 3.22 -0.70 18.61
C ARG A 57 3.95 0.19 19.61
N ARG A 58 4.07 -0.22 20.86
CA ARG A 58 4.80 0.54 21.90
C ARG A 58 6.30 0.65 21.61
N TYR A 59 6.85 -0.26 20.82
CA TYR A 59 8.28 -0.32 20.50
C TYR A 59 8.63 0.33 19.15
N VAL A 60 7.62 0.75 18.38
CA VAL A 60 7.82 1.41 17.09
C VAL A 60 7.92 2.92 17.33
N PRO A 61 9.11 3.53 17.07
CA PRO A 61 9.28 4.97 17.22
C PRO A 61 8.44 5.75 16.20
N GLU A 62 8.07 6.98 16.53
CA GLU A 62 7.43 7.89 15.59
C GLU A 62 8.41 8.32 14.49
N SER A 63 7.87 8.79 13.36
CA SER A 63 8.72 9.31 12.27
C SER A 63 9.45 10.58 12.74
N PRO A 64 10.79 10.71 12.55
CA PRO A 64 11.53 11.93 12.86
C PRO A 64 10.90 13.17 12.21
N ARG A 65 10.45 13.05 10.96
CA ARG A 65 9.77 14.14 10.23
C ARG A 65 8.46 14.56 10.90
N TRP A 66 7.70 13.60 11.40
CA TRP A 66 6.46 13.86 12.12
C TRP A 66 6.75 14.57 13.44
N LEU A 67 7.75 14.10 14.19
CA LEU A 67 8.18 14.72 15.45
C LEU A 67 8.58 16.19 15.24
N PHE A 68 9.38 16.44 14.21
CA PHE A 68 9.86 17.79 13.87
C PHE A 68 8.70 18.75 13.54
N ILE A 69 7.76 18.33 12.65
CA ILE A 69 6.62 19.18 12.29
C ILE A 69 5.71 19.50 13.49
N HIS A 70 5.69 18.60 14.48
CA HIS A 70 4.87 18.78 15.70
C HIS A 70 5.62 19.46 16.86
N GLY A 71 6.80 20.03 16.60
CA GLY A 71 7.58 20.78 17.60
C GLY A 71 8.24 19.90 18.66
N ARG A 72 8.54 18.63 18.34
CA ARG A 72 9.27 17.69 19.19
C ARG A 72 10.69 17.49 18.66
N ASP A 73 11.42 18.60 18.55
CA ASP A 73 12.70 18.67 17.84
C ASP A 73 13.78 17.84 18.53
N GLU A 74 13.91 17.91 19.85
CA GLU A 74 14.90 17.14 20.61
C GLU A 74 14.73 15.62 20.45
N GLU A 75 13.47 15.16 20.43
CA GLU A 75 13.17 13.75 20.21
C GLU A 75 13.47 13.33 18.76
N ALA A 76 13.19 14.21 17.80
CA ALA A 76 13.49 13.96 16.39
C ALA A 76 15.01 13.84 16.17
N GLU A 77 15.80 14.76 16.76
CA GLU A 77 17.26 14.73 16.66
C GLU A 77 17.87 13.50 17.34
N THR A 78 17.39 13.17 18.54
CA THR A 78 17.83 11.96 19.25
C THR A 78 17.60 10.72 18.41
N LEU A 79 16.38 10.58 17.86
CA LEU A 79 16.02 9.42 17.05
C LEU A 79 16.85 9.33 15.75
N VAL A 80 17.08 10.47 15.07
CA VAL A 80 17.94 10.50 13.87
C VAL A 80 19.36 10.10 14.21
N THR A 81 19.91 10.63 15.29
CA THR A 81 21.27 10.32 15.75
C THR A 81 21.43 8.83 16.09
N ASP A 82 20.43 8.24 16.74
CA ASP A 82 20.44 6.82 17.07
C ASP A 82 20.37 5.95 15.81
N ILE A 83 19.53 6.31 14.83
CA ILE A 83 19.44 5.62 13.54
C ILE A 83 20.76 5.74 12.77
N GLU A 84 21.35 6.93 12.69
CA GLU A 84 22.62 7.17 12.01
C GLU A 84 23.76 6.36 12.64
N ARG A 85 23.80 6.29 13.98
CA ARG A 85 24.76 5.47 14.71
C ARG A 85 24.58 3.99 14.39
N GLN A 86 23.34 3.48 14.47
CA GLN A 86 23.05 2.08 14.17
C GLN A 86 23.45 1.72 12.74
N VAL A 87 23.11 2.55 11.75
CA VAL A 87 23.48 2.31 10.34
C VAL A 87 24.99 2.35 10.15
N SER A 88 25.69 3.29 10.80
CA SER A 88 27.15 3.38 10.75
C SER A 88 27.83 2.14 11.35
N ASP A 89 27.32 1.67 12.50
CA ASP A 89 27.83 0.48 13.18
C ASP A 89 27.60 -0.80 12.37
N GLU A 90 26.41 -0.95 11.75
CA GLU A 90 26.07 -2.12 10.93
C GLU A 90 26.79 -2.14 9.59
N THR A 91 26.97 -1.00 8.94
CA THR A 91 27.58 -0.92 7.60
C THR A 91 29.07 -0.68 7.60
N GLY A 92 29.64 -0.18 8.72
CA GLY A 92 31.03 0.26 8.82
C GLY A 92 31.34 1.49 7.94
N GLN A 93 30.31 2.17 7.41
CA GLN A 93 30.47 3.34 6.54
C GLN A 93 30.06 4.60 7.28
N GLN A 94 30.87 5.66 7.16
CA GLN A 94 30.44 6.99 7.57
C GLN A 94 29.36 7.49 6.63
N LEU A 95 28.25 7.96 7.19
CA LEU A 95 27.15 8.54 6.41
C LEU A 95 27.62 9.86 5.78
N GLU A 96 27.23 10.08 4.51
CA GLU A 96 27.51 11.35 3.83
C GLU A 96 26.76 12.49 4.53
N GLU A 97 27.42 13.65 4.64
CA GLU A 97 26.76 14.86 5.15
C GLU A 97 25.58 15.27 4.24
N PRO A 98 24.48 15.77 4.83
CA PRO A 98 23.31 16.19 4.06
C PRO A 98 23.70 17.34 3.10
N ARG A 99 23.42 17.13 1.80
CA ARG A 99 23.78 18.09 0.74
C ARG A 99 22.79 19.26 0.63
N ARG A 100 21.60 19.13 1.21
CA ARG A 100 20.53 20.15 1.16
C ARG A 100 19.75 20.18 2.48
N SER A 101 19.31 21.37 2.88
CA SER A 101 18.37 21.58 3.98
C SER A 101 17.09 22.21 3.44
N ILE A 102 15.95 21.88 4.05
CA ILE A 102 14.65 22.48 3.74
C ILE A 102 14.14 23.11 5.03
N LYS A 103 13.76 24.39 4.98
CA LYS A 103 13.08 25.06 6.07
C LYS A 103 11.60 24.73 6.04
N VAL A 104 11.08 24.20 7.13
CA VAL A 104 9.70 23.77 7.26
C VAL A 104 9.05 24.48 8.45
N ARG A 105 7.85 25.03 8.25
CA ARG A 105 7.06 25.63 9.32
C ARG A 105 6.42 24.51 10.16
N GLN A 106 6.51 24.65 11.47
CA GLN A 106 5.84 23.72 12.39
C GLN A 106 4.33 23.99 12.41
N ARG A 107 3.51 22.95 12.33
CA ARG A 107 2.04 23.00 12.42
C ARG A 107 1.49 21.84 13.23
N ARG A 108 0.58 22.12 14.15
CA ARG A 108 -0.03 21.09 15.02
C ARG A 108 -0.99 20.16 14.28
N ALA A 109 -1.72 20.63 13.28
CA ALA A 109 -2.65 19.82 12.50
C ALA A 109 -2.95 20.47 11.15
N ILE A 110 -3.21 19.65 10.15
CA ILE A 110 -3.72 20.06 8.84
C ILE A 110 -5.18 19.65 8.74
N GLY A 111 -6.08 20.61 8.53
CA GLY A 111 -7.51 20.37 8.45
C GLY A 111 -7.89 19.51 7.21
N PHE A 112 -8.97 18.73 7.34
CA PHE A 112 -9.50 17.92 6.22
C PHE A 112 -9.78 18.74 4.95
N GLY A 113 -10.22 19.99 5.09
CA GLY A 113 -10.46 20.90 3.97
C GLY A 113 -9.20 21.20 3.17
N THR A 114 -8.07 21.41 3.84
CA THR A 114 -6.75 21.62 3.20
C THR A 114 -6.31 20.37 2.46
N VAL A 115 -6.46 19.19 3.08
CA VAL A 115 -6.15 17.91 2.43
C VAL A 115 -6.99 17.71 1.16
N ALA A 116 -8.31 17.90 1.26
CA ALA A 116 -9.21 17.77 0.12
C ALA A 116 -8.85 18.76 -1.00
N LYS A 117 -8.56 20.03 -0.66
CA LYS A 117 -8.15 21.04 -1.63
C LYS A 117 -6.80 20.67 -2.28
N THR A 118 -5.82 20.21 -1.51
CA THR A 118 -4.53 19.73 -2.01
C THR A 118 -4.73 18.60 -2.99
N VAL A 119 -5.47 17.55 -2.59
CA VAL A 119 -5.71 16.37 -3.41
C VAL A 119 -6.44 16.75 -4.70
N PHE A 120 -7.57 17.46 -4.62
CA PHE A 120 -8.45 17.68 -5.80
C PHE A 120 -8.12 18.91 -6.61
N LYS A 121 -7.59 19.98 -6.01
CA LYS A 121 -7.33 21.24 -6.74
C LYS A 121 -5.85 21.43 -7.07
N LEU A 122 -4.95 21.07 -6.16
CA LEU A 122 -3.52 21.28 -6.37
C LEU A 122 -2.90 20.16 -7.21
N TYR A 123 -3.31 18.89 -6.97
CA TYR A 123 -2.77 17.73 -7.66
C TYR A 123 -3.82 16.88 -8.40
N PRO A 124 -4.65 17.44 -9.30
CA PRO A 124 -5.76 16.71 -9.93
C PRO A 124 -5.28 15.51 -10.76
N LYS A 125 -4.16 15.62 -11.47
CA LYS A 125 -3.58 14.53 -12.25
C LYS A 125 -3.12 13.38 -11.37
N ARG A 126 -2.47 13.68 -10.23
CA ARG A 126 -2.03 12.67 -9.24
C ARG A 126 -3.23 12.02 -8.54
N THR A 127 -4.30 12.78 -8.33
CA THR A 127 -5.57 12.27 -7.79
C THR A 127 -6.23 11.29 -8.75
N THR A 128 -6.31 11.63 -10.03
CA THR A 128 -6.83 10.72 -11.06
C THR A 128 -6.00 9.43 -11.13
N LEU A 129 -4.69 9.55 -11.07
CA LEU A 129 -3.79 8.40 -11.02
C LEU A 129 -4.05 7.52 -9.79
N GLY A 130 -4.06 8.10 -8.60
CA GLY A 130 -4.32 7.36 -7.36
C GLY A 130 -5.68 6.66 -7.38
N LEU A 131 -6.75 7.34 -7.81
CA LEU A 131 -8.07 6.72 -7.95
C LEU A 131 -8.07 5.56 -8.95
N ALA A 132 -7.46 5.73 -10.12
CA ALA A 132 -7.40 4.67 -11.13
C ALA A 132 -6.69 3.42 -10.59
N LEU A 133 -5.52 3.59 -9.96
CA LEU A 133 -4.76 2.48 -9.39
C LEU A 133 -5.53 1.78 -8.26
N PHE A 134 -6.10 2.53 -7.32
CA PHE A 134 -6.81 1.94 -6.18
C PHE A 134 -8.15 1.31 -6.58
N VAL A 135 -8.91 1.90 -7.50
CA VAL A 135 -10.17 1.31 -7.99
C VAL A 135 -9.90 0.05 -8.80
N GLY A 136 -8.94 0.08 -9.73
CA GLY A 136 -8.60 -1.08 -10.55
C GLY A 136 -8.18 -2.28 -9.71
N GLN A 137 -7.22 -2.11 -8.80
CA GLN A 137 -6.75 -3.19 -7.95
C GLN A 137 -7.84 -3.66 -6.96
N ALA A 138 -8.59 -2.73 -6.33
CA ALA A 138 -9.61 -3.10 -5.37
C ALA A 138 -10.75 -3.90 -6.02
N PHE A 139 -11.17 -3.51 -7.24
CA PHE A 139 -12.17 -4.28 -7.97
C PHE A 139 -11.66 -5.69 -8.29
N LEU A 140 -10.44 -5.82 -8.84
CA LEU A 140 -9.85 -7.13 -9.14
C LEU A 140 -9.80 -8.04 -7.92
N TYR A 141 -9.24 -7.53 -6.81
CA TYR A 141 -9.10 -8.31 -5.59
C TYR A 141 -10.43 -8.71 -4.98
N ASN A 142 -11.36 -7.77 -4.86
CA ASN A 142 -12.65 -8.05 -4.25
C ASN A 142 -13.53 -8.95 -5.15
N SER A 143 -13.40 -8.85 -6.45
CA SER A 143 -14.15 -9.66 -7.40
C SER A 143 -13.64 -11.10 -7.48
N VAL A 144 -12.31 -11.29 -7.54
CA VAL A 144 -11.73 -12.62 -7.73
C VAL A 144 -11.47 -13.31 -6.40
N PHE A 145 -10.73 -12.68 -5.47
CA PHE A 145 -10.32 -13.32 -4.23
C PHE A 145 -11.50 -13.65 -3.32
N PHE A 146 -12.43 -12.71 -3.09
CA PHE A 146 -13.57 -12.96 -2.20
C PHE A 146 -14.65 -13.85 -2.81
N THR A 147 -14.66 -14.04 -4.13
CA THR A 147 -15.55 -15.00 -4.77
C THR A 147 -14.88 -16.32 -5.15
N TYR A 148 -13.59 -16.45 -4.83
CA TYR A 148 -12.76 -17.58 -5.24
C TYR A 148 -13.34 -18.93 -4.80
N ALA A 149 -13.62 -19.08 -3.50
CA ALA A 149 -14.21 -20.29 -2.95
C ALA A 149 -15.56 -20.64 -3.63
N LEU A 150 -16.40 -19.62 -3.87
CA LEU A 150 -17.70 -19.78 -4.52
C LEU A 150 -17.56 -20.27 -5.99
N VAL A 151 -16.56 -19.75 -6.72
CA VAL A 151 -16.27 -20.20 -8.09
C VAL A 151 -15.76 -21.64 -8.09
N LEU A 152 -14.87 -21.98 -7.17
CA LEU A 152 -14.35 -23.35 -7.04
C LEU A 152 -15.47 -24.36 -6.73
N ASP A 153 -16.36 -24.03 -5.81
CA ASP A 153 -17.50 -24.88 -5.46
C ASP A 153 -18.49 -24.98 -6.63
N LYS A 154 -18.95 -23.85 -7.15
CA LYS A 154 -20.07 -23.81 -8.10
C LYS A 154 -19.73 -24.35 -9.50
N PHE A 155 -18.51 -24.09 -9.99
CA PHE A 155 -18.11 -24.47 -11.36
C PHE A 155 -17.21 -25.69 -11.43
N TYR A 156 -16.52 -26.01 -10.34
CA TYR A 156 -15.57 -27.12 -10.30
C TYR A 156 -15.90 -28.19 -9.26
N GLY A 157 -16.94 -27.99 -8.41
CA GLY A 157 -17.38 -28.96 -7.41
C GLY A 157 -16.36 -29.20 -6.29
N VAL A 158 -15.51 -28.20 -5.99
CA VAL A 158 -14.50 -28.30 -4.92
C VAL A 158 -15.18 -28.11 -3.57
N GLY A 159 -15.13 -29.12 -2.71
CA GLY A 159 -15.70 -29.07 -1.38
C GLY A 159 -15.01 -28.07 -0.45
N ALA A 160 -15.70 -27.60 0.56
CA ALA A 160 -15.21 -26.61 1.52
C ALA A 160 -13.93 -27.08 2.25
N ASP A 161 -13.78 -28.37 2.48
CA ASP A 161 -12.65 -29.04 3.07
C ASP A 161 -11.36 -28.92 2.22
N GLN A 162 -11.47 -28.70 0.93
CA GLN A 162 -10.34 -28.62 -0.01
C GLN A 162 -10.01 -27.19 -0.43
N VAL A 163 -10.92 -26.24 -0.29
CA VAL A 163 -10.73 -24.84 -0.69
C VAL A 163 -9.48 -24.21 -0.06
N GLY A 164 -9.15 -24.57 1.18
CA GLY A 164 -7.95 -24.08 1.87
C GLY A 164 -6.64 -24.34 1.11
N PHE A 165 -6.49 -25.50 0.44
CA PHE A 165 -5.30 -25.80 -0.36
C PHE A 165 -5.17 -24.87 -1.57
N TYR A 166 -6.28 -24.58 -2.23
CA TYR A 166 -6.30 -23.66 -3.38
C TYR A 166 -6.00 -22.23 -2.97
N ILE A 167 -6.56 -21.76 -1.84
CA ILE A 167 -6.29 -20.44 -1.29
C ILE A 167 -4.83 -20.32 -0.85
N PHE A 168 -4.27 -21.38 -0.25
CA PHE A 168 -2.86 -21.41 0.11
C PHE A 168 -1.95 -21.21 -1.11
N ALA A 169 -2.16 -21.99 -2.19
CA ALA A 169 -1.39 -21.85 -3.42
C ALA A 169 -1.52 -20.44 -4.02
N PHE A 170 -2.74 -19.90 -4.04
CA PHE A 170 -3.02 -18.54 -4.50
C PHE A 170 -2.29 -17.48 -3.65
N ALA A 171 -2.29 -17.62 -2.34
CA ALA A 171 -1.61 -16.70 -1.43
C ALA A 171 -0.08 -16.70 -1.62
N ILE A 172 0.52 -17.86 -1.85
CA ILE A 172 1.95 -17.97 -2.19
C ILE A 172 2.27 -17.25 -3.51
N GLY A 173 1.43 -17.42 -4.54
CA GLY A 173 1.57 -16.70 -5.80
C GLY A 173 1.54 -15.17 -5.61
N ASN A 174 0.61 -14.69 -4.81
CA ASN A 174 0.48 -13.28 -4.45
C ASN A 174 1.68 -12.73 -3.66
N PHE A 175 2.21 -13.49 -2.72
CA PHE A 175 3.40 -13.09 -1.96
C PHE A 175 4.66 -13.06 -2.83
N ALA A 176 4.82 -14.05 -3.71
CA ALA A 176 5.97 -14.15 -4.59
C ALA A 176 6.12 -12.94 -5.53
N GLY A 177 5.01 -12.33 -5.98
CA GLY A 177 5.03 -11.16 -6.84
C GLY A 177 5.80 -9.98 -6.24
N PRO A 178 5.36 -9.38 -5.14
CA PRO A 178 6.08 -8.29 -4.46
C PRO A 178 7.51 -8.66 -4.07
N LEU A 179 7.73 -9.89 -3.58
CA LEU A 179 9.04 -10.37 -3.16
C LEU A 179 10.06 -10.39 -4.31
N LEU A 180 9.67 -10.93 -5.46
CA LEU A 180 10.57 -11.10 -6.60
C LEU A 180 10.63 -9.87 -7.51
N LEU A 181 9.50 -9.19 -7.71
CA LEU A 181 9.41 -8.02 -8.58
C LEU A 181 9.78 -6.72 -7.88
N GLY A 182 9.73 -6.65 -6.54
CA GLY A 182 9.94 -5.42 -5.78
C GLY A 182 11.23 -4.68 -6.13
N ARG A 183 12.32 -5.40 -6.33
CA ARG A 183 13.62 -4.81 -6.73
C ARG A 183 13.57 -4.09 -8.07
N PHE A 184 12.71 -4.52 -8.99
CA PHE A 184 12.62 -3.91 -10.31
C PHE A 184 11.91 -2.57 -10.27
N PHE A 185 11.06 -2.33 -9.29
CA PHE A 185 10.46 -1.01 -9.08
C PHE A 185 11.51 0.04 -8.68
N ASP A 186 12.62 -0.37 -8.08
CA ASP A 186 13.74 0.52 -7.75
C ASP A 186 14.77 0.64 -8.89
N SER A 187 14.95 -0.40 -9.73
CA SER A 187 16.01 -0.47 -10.74
C SER A 187 15.53 -0.15 -12.17
N VAL A 188 14.34 -0.58 -12.54
CA VAL A 188 13.73 -0.28 -13.86
C VAL A 188 12.98 1.04 -13.82
N GLY A 189 12.37 1.35 -12.67
CA GLY A 189 11.60 2.57 -12.42
C GLY A 189 10.16 2.27 -11.99
N ARG A 190 9.54 3.27 -11.33
CA ARG A 190 8.16 3.15 -10.84
C ARG A 190 7.17 3.00 -11.98
N LYS A 191 7.17 3.97 -12.88
CA LYS A 191 6.19 4.09 -13.95
C LYS A 191 6.12 2.86 -14.86
N PRO A 192 7.22 2.33 -15.44
CA PRO A 192 7.16 1.16 -16.32
C PRO A 192 6.74 -0.10 -15.57
N MET A 193 7.17 -0.28 -14.31
CA MET A 193 6.81 -1.46 -13.52
C MET A 193 5.35 -1.44 -13.10
N ILE A 194 4.81 -0.30 -12.67
CA ILE A 194 3.39 -0.16 -12.31
C ILE A 194 2.52 -0.40 -13.54
N ALA A 195 2.76 0.35 -14.62
CA ALA A 195 1.99 0.19 -15.86
C ALA A 195 2.05 -1.25 -16.38
N GLY A 196 3.25 -1.84 -16.42
CA GLY A 196 3.48 -3.20 -16.91
C GLY A 196 2.74 -4.25 -16.08
N THR A 197 2.81 -4.18 -14.75
CA THR A 197 2.14 -5.16 -13.87
C THR A 197 0.63 -5.05 -13.94
N TYR A 198 0.06 -3.84 -14.01
CA TYR A 198 -1.37 -3.62 -14.17
C TYR A 198 -1.89 -4.11 -15.53
N ILE A 199 -1.23 -3.73 -16.63
CA ILE A 199 -1.65 -4.15 -17.98
C ILE A 199 -1.51 -5.65 -18.15
N LEU A 200 -0.38 -6.22 -17.72
CA LEU A 200 -0.12 -7.65 -17.88
C LEU A 200 -1.12 -8.49 -17.08
N SER A 201 -1.37 -8.13 -15.82
CA SER A 201 -2.38 -8.85 -15.00
C SER A 201 -3.78 -8.75 -15.59
N GLY A 202 -4.16 -7.57 -16.11
CA GLY A 202 -5.43 -7.39 -16.80
C GLY A 202 -5.54 -8.19 -18.09
N ALA A 203 -4.49 -8.21 -18.91
CA ALA A 203 -4.44 -9.00 -20.14
C ALA A 203 -4.54 -10.52 -19.87
N LEU A 204 -3.77 -11.00 -18.88
CA LEU A 204 -3.84 -12.41 -18.45
C LEU A 204 -5.22 -12.76 -17.89
N LEU A 205 -5.86 -11.85 -17.15
CA LEU A 205 -7.24 -12.05 -16.68
C LEU A 205 -8.22 -12.15 -17.83
N ALA A 206 -8.09 -11.31 -18.86
CA ALA A 206 -8.94 -11.38 -20.05
C ALA A 206 -8.78 -12.72 -20.78
N VAL A 207 -7.55 -13.20 -20.97
CA VAL A 207 -7.29 -14.52 -21.56
C VAL A 207 -7.93 -15.62 -20.71
N THR A 208 -7.72 -15.58 -19.38
CA THR A 208 -8.29 -16.57 -18.46
C THR A 208 -9.83 -16.54 -18.47
N ALA A 209 -10.44 -15.38 -18.66
CA ALA A 209 -11.90 -15.24 -18.76
C ALA A 209 -12.47 -16.04 -19.95
N PHE A 210 -11.83 -15.99 -21.11
CA PHE A 210 -12.21 -16.78 -22.28
C PHE A 210 -11.95 -18.27 -22.10
N LEU A 211 -10.81 -18.65 -21.48
CA LEU A 211 -10.52 -20.05 -21.18
C LEU A 211 -11.51 -20.63 -20.15
N PHE A 212 -11.93 -19.83 -19.17
CA PHE A 212 -12.98 -20.20 -18.23
C PHE A 212 -14.30 -20.43 -18.94
N GLN A 213 -14.74 -19.49 -19.76
CA GLN A 213 -16.00 -19.56 -20.52
C GLN A 213 -16.06 -20.75 -21.49
N SER A 214 -14.91 -21.12 -22.07
CA SER A 214 -14.83 -22.28 -22.98
C SER A 214 -14.83 -23.64 -22.27
N GLY A 215 -14.86 -23.67 -20.93
CA GLY A 215 -14.78 -24.90 -20.14
C GLY A 215 -13.44 -25.64 -20.27
N THR A 216 -12.38 -24.97 -20.73
CA THR A 216 -11.04 -25.55 -20.91
C THR A 216 -10.32 -25.74 -19.58
N LEU A 217 -10.68 -24.93 -18.57
CA LEU A 217 -10.02 -24.91 -17.26
C LEU A 217 -10.70 -25.88 -16.29
N ASN A 218 -9.90 -26.51 -15.44
CA ASN A 218 -10.34 -27.22 -14.25
C ASN A 218 -9.91 -26.44 -13.00
N ALA A 219 -10.30 -26.89 -11.80
CA ALA A 219 -9.97 -26.20 -10.54
C ALA A 219 -8.47 -25.90 -10.39
N THR A 220 -7.60 -26.85 -10.72
CA THR A 220 -6.16 -26.70 -10.61
C THR A 220 -5.60 -25.72 -11.63
N THR A 221 -5.98 -25.82 -12.90
CA THR A 221 -5.50 -24.91 -13.96
C THR A 221 -6.07 -23.52 -13.82
N GLN A 222 -7.29 -23.36 -13.35
CA GLN A 222 -7.88 -22.07 -12.99
C GLN A 222 -7.08 -21.41 -11.86
N THR A 223 -6.76 -22.16 -10.82
CA THR A 223 -5.93 -21.67 -9.70
C THR A 223 -4.53 -21.30 -10.16
N ALA A 224 -3.91 -22.11 -11.00
CA ALA A 224 -2.60 -21.80 -11.58
C ALA A 224 -2.63 -20.50 -12.39
N ALA A 225 -3.66 -20.30 -13.22
CA ALA A 225 -3.86 -19.05 -13.96
C ALA A 225 -4.00 -17.85 -13.01
N TRP A 226 -4.80 -17.98 -11.95
CA TRP A 226 -4.93 -16.94 -10.94
C TRP A 226 -3.63 -16.68 -10.15
N CYS A 227 -2.85 -17.70 -9.82
CA CYS A 227 -1.53 -17.52 -9.22
C CYS A 227 -0.63 -16.66 -10.11
N VAL A 228 -0.63 -16.89 -11.42
CA VAL A 228 0.17 -16.08 -12.37
C VAL A 228 -0.38 -14.65 -12.49
N ILE A 229 -1.68 -14.48 -12.63
CA ILE A 229 -2.31 -13.16 -12.71
C ILE A 229 -1.99 -12.34 -11.45
N PHE A 230 -2.19 -12.93 -10.29
CA PHE A 230 -2.04 -12.25 -9.00
C PHE A 230 -0.58 -12.11 -8.56
N PHE A 231 0.34 -12.87 -9.12
CA PHE A 231 1.77 -12.62 -9.01
C PHE A 231 2.10 -11.19 -9.53
N PHE A 232 1.62 -10.82 -10.71
CA PHE A 232 1.79 -9.47 -11.24
C PHE A 232 0.89 -8.45 -10.55
N ALA A 233 -0.38 -8.77 -10.36
CA ALA A 233 -1.35 -7.88 -9.75
C ALA A 233 -0.99 -7.50 -8.31
N SER A 234 -0.39 -8.40 -7.53
CA SER A 234 0.02 -8.13 -6.15
C SER A 234 1.17 -7.13 -6.08
N ALA A 235 2.16 -7.24 -6.97
CA ALA A 235 3.21 -6.24 -7.08
C ALA A 235 2.64 -4.87 -7.51
N GLY A 236 1.71 -4.87 -8.48
CA GLY A 236 0.97 -3.68 -8.90
C GLY A 236 0.14 -3.06 -7.78
N ALA A 237 -0.65 -3.85 -7.07
CA ALA A 237 -1.48 -3.37 -5.96
C ALA A 237 -0.65 -2.77 -4.82
N SER A 238 0.44 -3.43 -4.43
CA SER A 238 1.38 -2.90 -3.43
C SER A 238 1.98 -1.57 -3.88
N SER A 239 2.30 -1.44 -5.17
CA SER A 239 2.87 -0.22 -5.74
C SER A 239 1.89 0.96 -5.76
N ALA A 240 0.58 0.74 -5.71
CA ALA A 240 -0.39 1.85 -5.59
C ALA A 240 -0.22 2.62 -4.28
N TYR A 241 0.02 1.92 -3.17
CA TYR A 241 0.33 2.54 -1.88
C TYR A 241 1.66 3.29 -1.93
N LEU A 242 2.69 2.65 -2.48
CA LEU A 242 4.00 3.26 -2.69
C LEU A 242 3.88 4.55 -3.52
N THR A 243 3.17 4.51 -4.64
CA THR A 243 2.95 5.66 -5.53
C THR A 243 2.34 6.82 -4.76
N VAL A 244 1.20 6.61 -4.08
CA VAL A 244 0.55 7.70 -3.33
C VAL A 244 1.44 8.19 -2.20
N SER A 245 2.22 7.32 -1.56
CA SER A 245 3.18 7.71 -0.53
C SER A 245 4.33 8.57 -1.06
N GLU A 246 4.67 8.49 -2.33
CA GLU A 246 5.76 9.24 -2.94
C GLU A 246 5.32 10.53 -3.63
N ILE A 247 4.11 10.57 -4.22
CA ILE A 247 3.67 11.69 -5.06
C ILE A 247 2.86 12.77 -4.34
N PHE A 248 2.50 12.57 -3.08
CA PHE A 248 1.80 13.59 -2.29
C PHE A 248 2.70 14.17 -1.20
N PRO A 249 2.51 15.47 -0.86
CA PRO A 249 3.23 16.11 0.22
C PRO A 249 3.14 15.34 1.53
N MET A 250 4.20 15.36 2.33
CA MET A 250 4.32 14.56 3.55
C MET A 250 3.15 14.77 4.53
N GLU A 251 2.65 15.99 4.62
CA GLU A 251 1.57 16.36 5.54
C GLU A 251 0.21 15.77 5.14
N THR A 252 -0.01 15.53 3.85
CA THR A 252 -1.28 15.02 3.33
C THR A 252 -1.21 13.55 2.93
N ARG A 253 -0.02 12.96 2.92
CA ARG A 253 0.27 11.62 2.40
C ARG A 253 -0.59 10.53 3.04
N ALA A 254 -0.61 10.43 4.37
CA ALA A 254 -1.36 9.39 5.07
C ALA A 254 -2.87 9.50 4.80
N MET A 255 -3.38 10.74 4.75
CA MET A 255 -4.80 10.99 4.46
C MET A 255 -5.14 10.75 3.00
N ALA A 256 -4.23 11.04 2.06
CA ALA A 256 -4.41 10.73 0.65
C ALA A 256 -4.46 9.21 0.44
N ILE A 257 -3.55 8.44 1.04
CA ILE A 257 -3.58 6.98 1.01
C ILE A 257 -4.92 6.46 1.55
N SER A 258 -5.32 6.93 2.73
CA SER A 258 -6.59 6.52 3.37
C SER A 258 -7.80 6.84 2.51
N PHE A 259 -7.81 8.01 1.87
CA PHE A 259 -8.88 8.44 0.95
C PHE A 259 -8.97 7.52 -0.28
N PHE A 260 -7.85 7.30 -0.99
CA PHE A 260 -7.85 6.44 -2.19
C PHE A 260 -8.17 5.00 -1.86
N TYR A 261 -7.68 4.50 -0.74
CA TYR A 261 -8.02 3.17 -0.23
C TYR A 261 -9.51 3.06 0.08
N ALA A 262 -10.08 4.02 0.81
CA ALA A 262 -11.49 4.01 1.17
C ALA A 262 -12.39 4.07 -0.06
N VAL A 263 -12.10 4.96 -1.02
CA VAL A 263 -12.87 5.09 -2.27
C VAL A 263 -12.71 3.86 -3.15
N GLY A 264 -11.48 3.36 -3.34
CA GLY A 264 -11.21 2.16 -4.12
C GLY A 264 -11.91 0.94 -3.53
N THR A 265 -11.82 0.75 -2.22
CA THR A 265 -12.48 -0.37 -1.52
C THR A 265 -14.00 -0.20 -1.50
N ALA A 266 -14.55 1.01 -1.36
CA ALA A 266 -15.98 1.24 -1.47
C ALA A 266 -16.50 0.85 -2.87
N ILE A 267 -15.81 1.28 -3.92
CA ILE A 267 -16.21 0.93 -5.29
C ILE A 267 -15.96 -0.57 -5.56
N GLY A 268 -14.73 -1.05 -5.40
CA GLY A 268 -14.37 -2.44 -5.72
C GLY A 268 -14.94 -3.45 -4.71
N GLY A 269 -14.88 -3.15 -3.40
CA GLY A 269 -15.30 -4.05 -2.33
C GLY A 269 -16.81 -4.21 -2.19
N ILE A 270 -17.60 -3.20 -2.61
CA ILE A 270 -19.07 -3.31 -2.65
C ILE A 270 -19.52 -3.86 -3.99
N THR A 271 -19.08 -3.26 -5.10
CA THR A 271 -19.57 -3.64 -6.42
C THR A 271 -19.03 -4.98 -6.88
N GLY A 272 -17.79 -5.34 -6.55
CA GLY A 272 -17.16 -6.59 -6.95
C GLY A 272 -17.95 -7.81 -6.47
N PRO A 273 -18.04 -8.07 -5.16
CA PRO A 273 -18.75 -9.22 -4.62
C PRO A 273 -20.24 -9.24 -4.99
N LEU A 274 -20.93 -8.07 -5.00
CA LEU A 274 -22.34 -7.99 -5.39
C LEU A 274 -22.57 -8.36 -6.86
N LEU A 275 -21.70 -7.86 -7.75
CA LEU A 275 -21.76 -8.17 -9.16
C LEU A 275 -21.48 -9.65 -9.39
N PHE A 276 -20.36 -10.16 -8.86
CA PHE A 276 -19.96 -11.55 -9.05
C PHE A 276 -20.92 -12.53 -8.38
N GLY A 277 -21.48 -12.22 -7.21
CA GLY A 277 -22.54 -13.02 -6.59
C GLY A 277 -23.71 -13.20 -7.53
N ARG A 278 -24.22 -12.12 -8.11
CA ARG A 278 -25.33 -12.17 -9.10
C ARG A 278 -24.95 -12.91 -10.38
N LEU A 279 -23.73 -12.69 -10.90
CA LEU A 279 -23.28 -13.38 -12.12
C LEU A 279 -23.13 -14.89 -11.90
N ILE A 280 -22.66 -15.31 -10.74
CA ILE A 280 -22.52 -16.72 -10.37
C ILE A 280 -23.91 -17.36 -10.10
N GLU A 281 -24.81 -16.63 -9.40
CA GLU A 281 -26.18 -17.09 -9.15
C GLU A 281 -26.99 -17.23 -10.44
N ALA A 282 -26.83 -16.33 -11.41
CA ALA A 282 -27.46 -16.41 -12.71
C ALA A 282 -27.03 -17.65 -13.50
N GLY A 283 -25.92 -18.26 -13.12
CA GLY A 283 -25.39 -19.47 -13.74
C GLY A 283 -24.71 -19.21 -15.08
N GLY A 284 -23.91 -20.18 -15.51
CA GLY A 284 -23.20 -20.16 -16.79
C GLY A 284 -21.87 -19.36 -16.72
N GLU A 285 -20.86 -19.95 -17.33
CA GLU A 285 -19.51 -19.43 -17.40
C GLU A 285 -19.45 -18.09 -18.13
N THR A 286 -20.33 -17.85 -19.10
CA THR A 286 -20.39 -16.62 -19.90
C THR A 286 -20.67 -15.39 -19.02
N ASN A 287 -21.56 -15.50 -18.03
CA ASN A 287 -21.89 -14.39 -17.15
C ASN A 287 -20.66 -14.00 -16.30
N VAL A 288 -19.99 -14.99 -15.72
CA VAL A 288 -18.78 -14.76 -14.90
C VAL A 288 -17.64 -14.23 -15.77
N MET A 289 -17.50 -14.70 -17.01
CA MET A 289 -16.54 -14.15 -17.97
C MET A 289 -16.67 -12.64 -18.13
N TYR A 290 -17.90 -12.11 -18.27
CA TYR A 290 -18.09 -10.65 -18.36
C TYR A 290 -17.61 -9.91 -17.11
N GLY A 291 -17.78 -10.50 -15.93
CA GLY A 291 -17.23 -9.97 -14.69
C GLY A 291 -15.70 -9.90 -14.71
N TYR A 292 -15.04 -10.97 -15.15
CA TYR A 292 -13.58 -10.99 -15.31
C TYR A 292 -13.09 -10.00 -16.38
N LEU A 293 -13.80 -9.87 -17.50
CA LEU A 293 -13.46 -8.87 -18.53
C LEU A 293 -13.59 -7.43 -18.00
N LEU A 294 -14.60 -7.14 -17.19
CA LEU A 294 -14.70 -5.84 -16.52
C LEU A 294 -13.50 -5.58 -15.62
N GLY A 295 -13.10 -6.56 -14.81
CA GLY A 295 -11.88 -6.47 -13.99
C GLY A 295 -10.62 -6.25 -14.83
N ALA A 296 -10.51 -6.96 -15.96
CA ALA A 296 -9.41 -6.81 -16.90
C ALA A 296 -9.35 -5.38 -17.50
N VAL A 297 -10.49 -4.84 -17.92
CA VAL A 297 -10.59 -3.46 -18.46
C VAL A 297 -10.20 -2.43 -17.41
N LEU A 298 -10.62 -2.58 -16.16
CA LEU A 298 -10.25 -1.67 -15.07
C LEU A 298 -8.76 -1.72 -14.77
N MET A 299 -8.15 -2.91 -14.75
CA MET A 299 -6.71 -3.06 -14.55
C MET A 299 -5.91 -2.48 -15.70
N ILE A 300 -6.25 -2.81 -16.96
CA ILE A 300 -5.58 -2.25 -18.14
C ILE A 300 -5.76 -0.73 -18.18
N GLY A 301 -6.97 -0.23 -17.90
CA GLY A 301 -7.26 1.19 -17.83
C GLY A 301 -6.41 1.93 -16.80
N ALA A 302 -6.26 1.36 -15.60
CA ALA A 302 -5.38 1.92 -14.57
C ALA A 302 -3.92 1.93 -15.02
N GLY A 303 -3.43 0.86 -15.66
CA GLY A 303 -2.08 0.82 -16.22
C GLY A 303 -1.87 1.82 -17.36
N VAL A 304 -2.88 2.07 -18.19
CA VAL A 304 -2.85 3.13 -19.22
C VAL A 304 -2.81 4.52 -18.57
N VAL A 305 -3.60 4.76 -17.53
CA VAL A 305 -3.54 6.02 -16.76
C VAL A 305 -2.13 6.22 -16.18
N GLU A 306 -1.50 5.16 -15.68
CA GLU A 306 -0.12 5.22 -15.20
C GLU A 306 0.87 5.63 -16.30
N ILE A 307 0.71 5.12 -17.53
CA ILE A 307 1.57 5.51 -18.67
C ILE A 307 1.51 7.02 -18.92
N PHE A 308 0.33 7.63 -18.81
CA PHE A 308 0.16 9.06 -19.13
C PHE A 308 0.37 9.98 -17.94
N LEU A 309 -0.06 9.59 -16.75
CA LEU A 309 -0.06 10.42 -15.54
C LEU A 309 0.95 9.98 -14.49
N GLY A 310 1.59 8.83 -14.67
CA GLY A 310 2.56 8.27 -13.73
C GLY A 310 3.75 9.20 -13.52
N VAL A 311 4.19 9.29 -12.27
CA VAL A 311 5.35 10.08 -11.84
C VAL A 311 6.50 9.13 -11.55
N GLU A 312 7.65 9.35 -12.19
CA GLU A 312 8.85 8.56 -11.90
C GLU A 312 9.46 9.05 -10.57
N ALA A 313 9.40 8.20 -9.56
CA ALA A 313 9.88 8.52 -8.21
C ALA A 313 11.06 7.62 -7.78
N ALA A 314 11.53 6.73 -8.66
CA ALA A 314 12.64 5.86 -8.35
C ALA A 314 13.91 6.69 -8.14
N GLN A 315 14.60 6.43 -7.02
CA GLN A 315 15.86 7.06 -6.64
C GLN A 315 15.82 8.60 -6.53
N GLN A 316 14.62 9.20 -6.46
CA GLN A 316 14.45 10.64 -6.23
C GLN A 316 14.17 10.94 -4.75
N GLN A 317 14.52 12.15 -4.32
CA GLN A 317 14.12 12.64 -2.99
C GLN A 317 12.62 12.95 -3.00
N LEU A 318 11.92 12.62 -1.92
CA LEU A 318 10.47 12.81 -1.84
C LEU A 318 10.08 14.29 -1.94
N GLU A 319 10.93 15.16 -1.41
CA GLU A 319 10.77 16.60 -1.40
C GLU A 319 10.90 17.22 -2.82
N ASP A 320 11.67 16.59 -3.70
CA ASP A 320 11.78 17.01 -5.11
C ASP A 320 10.53 16.59 -5.92
N ILE A 321 9.86 15.50 -5.53
CA ILE A 321 8.63 15.02 -6.18
C ILE A 321 7.41 15.80 -5.71
N ALA A 322 7.30 16.02 -4.40
CA ALA A 322 6.21 16.75 -3.77
C ALA A 322 6.76 17.57 -2.59
N LYS A 323 6.94 18.87 -2.82
CA LYS A 323 7.38 19.80 -1.77
C LYS A 323 6.41 19.74 -0.59
N PRO A 324 6.94 19.77 0.66
CA PRO A 324 6.10 19.91 1.84
C PRO A 324 5.23 21.18 1.75
N LEU A 325 3.95 21.11 2.11
CA LEU A 325 3.06 22.26 2.14
C LEU A 325 3.51 23.32 3.18
N THR A 326 4.32 22.89 4.14
CA THR A 326 4.89 23.73 5.21
C THR A 326 6.25 24.30 4.85
N ALA A 327 6.83 23.99 3.68
CA ALA A 327 8.09 24.57 3.24
C ALA A 327 7.95 26.10 3.04
N GLU A 328 8.93 26.87 3.49
CA GLU A 328 8.90 28.33 3.37
C GLU A 328 8.90 28.83 1.91
N ASP A 329 9.50 28.04 1.01
CA ASP A 329 9.60 28.29 -0.42
C ASP A 329 8.65 27.39 -1.25
N ALA A 330 7.61 26.86 -0.61
CA ALA A 330 6.59 26.10 -1.32
C ALA A 330 5.89 27.04 -2.31
N GLU A 331 6.38 27.04 -3.57
CA GLU A 331 5.64 27.66 -4.66
C GLU A 331 4.28 26.99 -4.75
N THR A 332 3.25 27.78 -4.72
CA THR A 332 1.89 27.36 -4.97
C THR A 332 1.86 26.80 -6.39
N GLY A 333 1.72 25.49 -6.51
CA GLY A 333 1.61 24.85 -7.82
C GLY A 333 0.43 25.42 -8.62
N GLU A 334 0.57 25.47 -9.93
CA GLU A 334 -0.35 25.97 -10.98
C GLU A 334 -1.65 26.63 -10.48
N GLY A 335 -1.56 27.86 -10.04
CA GLY A 335 -2.67 28.68 -9.57
C GLY A 335 -2.41 29.18 -8.15
N ASP A 336 -2.17 30.46 -8.05
CA ASP A 336 -1.96 31.28 -6.85
C ASP A 336 -2.95 30.94 -5.72
N LEU A 337 -2.68 29.87 -5.00
CA LEU A 337 -3.44 29.44 -3.84
C LEU A 337 -2.73 29.97 -2.59
N ASP A 338 -3.19 31.11 -2.14
CA ASP A 338 -2.83 31.72 -0.88
C ASP A 338 -3.15 30.72 0.27
N LEU A 339 -2.14 29.98 0.71
CA LEU A 339 -2.26 28.99 1.78
C LEU A 339 -2.64 29.64 3.11
N GLU A 340 -2.42 30.95 3.26
CA GLU A 340 -2.82 31.74 4.41
C GLU A 340 -4.35 31.88 4.49
N LYS A 341 -5.03 31.91 3.33
CA LYS A 341 -6.51 31.93 3.24
C LYS A 341 -7.17 30.56 3.41
N LEU A 342 -6.38 29.47 3.51
CA LEU A 342 -6.87 28.10 3.69
C LEU A 342 -6.98 27.67 5.15
N GLY A 343 -6.36 28.40 6.07
CA GLY A 343 -6.39 28.11 7.50
C GLY A 343 -7.63 28.73 8.14
N GLY A 344 -8.68 27.93 8.35
CA GLY A 344 -9.58 28.23 9.45
C GLY A 344 -8.84 28.05 10.77
N GLU A 345 -8.88 29.07 11.62
CA GLU A 345 -8.28 29.18 12.97
C GLU A 345 -6.77 28.87 13.02
N GLU A 346 -5.99 29.91 12.93
CA GLU A 346 -4.60 29.96 13.36
C GLU A 346 -4.48 29.43 14.79
N ALA A 347 -3.90 28.24 14.94
CA ALA A 347 -3.22 27.98 16.19
C ALA A 347 -2.10 29.00 16.28
N ALA A 348 -2.11 29.83 17.35
CA ALA A 348 -1.13 30.88 17.58
C ALA A 348 0.29 30.35 17.24
N PRO A 349 1.11 31.14 16.56
CA PRO A 349 2.48 30.73 16.27
C PRO A 349 3.12 30.39 17.60
N ILE A 350 3.66 29.19 17.73
CA ILE A 350 4.60 28.91 18.80
C ILE A 350 5.81 29.77 18.43
N GLU A 351 6.04 30.86 19.17
CA GLU A 351 7.32 31.54 19.18
C GLU A 351 8.35 30.55 19.70
N SER A 352 8.83 29.65 18.85
CA SER A 352 10.10 28.99 19.02
C SER A 352 11.09 29.88 18.28
N ASP A 353 12.04 30.40 19.01
CA ASP A 353 13.24 31.01 18.48
C ASP A 353 13.79 30.06 17.42
N GLY A 354 13.69 30.49 16.13
CA GLY A 354 13.77 29.67 14.93
C GLY A 354 14.74 28.50 14.98
N GLY A 355 14.23 27.34 15.31
CA GLY A 355 14.95 26.08 15.26
C GLY A 355 15.34 25.78 13.81
N ARG A 356 16.50 26.23 13.41
CA ARG A 356 17.13 25.90 12.15
C ARG A 356 17.59 24.46 12.22
N PHE A 357 17.10 23.62 11.36
CA PHE A 357 17.79 22.38 11.02
C PHE A 357 19.00 22.70 10.14
N GLU A 358 19.88 23.55 10.67
CA GLU A 358 21.18 23.87 10.13
C GLU A 358 22.21 23.21 11.06
N ARG A 359 22.64 21.99 10.76
CA ARG A 359 23.91 21.51 11.29
C ARG A 359 25.01 22.40 10.71
N GLN A 360 25.59 23.24 11.54
CA GLN A 360 26.84 23.88 11.15
C GLN A 360 27.93 22.79 11.06
N PRO A 361 28.83 22.88 10.07
CA PRO A 361 29.98 21.98 10.00
C PRO A 361 30.82 22.20 11.25
N GLY A 362 30.77 21.26 12.19
CA GLY A 362 31.53 21.34 13.43
C GLY A 362 30.84 20.97 14.72
N ASP A 363 29.48 20.96 14.77
CA ASP A 363 28.73 20.59 15.98
C ASP A 363 28.58 19.06 16.10
N ARG A 364 29.65 18.40 16.47
CA ARG A 364 29.57 17.05 17.03
C ARG A 364 29.40 17.19 18.55
N PRO A 365 28.46 16.45 19.19
CA PRO A 365 28.44 16.36 20.64
C PRO A 365 29.78 15.83 21.11
N ALA A 366 30.42 16.57 22.01
CA ALA A 366 31.67 16.16 22.63
C ALA A 366 31.48 14.77 23.26
N GLU A 367 32.32 13.81 22.89
CA GLU A 367 32.43 12.51 23.56
C GLU A 367 32.61 12.78 25.06
N ARG A 368 31.64 12.41 25.86
CA ARG A 368 31.83 12.32 27.30
C ARG A 368 32.78 11.17 27.54
N THR A 369 34.07 11.47 27.60
CA THR A 369 35.09 10.60 28.18
C THR A 369 34.69 10.32 29.63
N GLY A 370 34.25 9.10 29.90
CA GLY A 370 34.06 8.60 31.23
C GLY A 370 35.39 8.62 31.97
N GLY A 371 35.51 9.53 32.91
CA GLY A 371 36.59 9.48 33.91
C GLY A 371 36.19 8.51 34.99
N GLU A 372 36.96 7.43 35.12
CA GLU A 372 37.04 6.60 36.30
C GLU A 372 37.44 7.41 37.51
N SER A 373 36.73 7.25 38.59
CA SER A 373 37.27 7.14 39.97
C SER A 373 36.17 6.60 40.88
#